data_a92ab7712effb355387a72618fc1d2ab
#
_entry.id   a92ab7712effb355387a72618fc1d2ab
#
_cell.length_a   1.000
_cell.length_b   1.000
_cell.length_c   1.000
_cell.angle_alpha   90.00
_cell.angle_beta   90.00
_cell.angle_gamma   90.00
#
_symmetry.space_group_name_H-M   'P 1'
#
loop_
_entity.id
_entity.type
_entity.pdbx_description
1 polymer ?
#
loop_
_entity_poly.entity_id
_entity_poly.type
_entity_poly.pdbx_seq_one_letter_code
_entity_poly.pdbx_strand_id
1 'polypeptide(L)'
;MKFDEETKKEIYSWIKTIIFAIILALIFRTYIFRTAYAMSVSMEPTLHEGQILIISRVNYLLGEPERGDIVVIDKRQDKQEQLSLIKRVVGLPGETVEIKDNRVYIDGELLEPDFTQSPTPDFGFEKTTIPEGKYMVMGDNRENSRDSRFESVGFVDEEYLGGKAVFRVWPLSKIGKLE
;
A
#
# COMPACT_ATOMS: atom_id res chain seq x y z
N MET A 1 36.52 -40.77 -8.27
CA MET A 1 35.18 -41.37 -8.09
C MET A 1 34.38 -41.05 -9.35
N LYS A 2 34.12 -42.07 -10.21
CA LYS A 2 33.29 -41.87 -11.41
C LYS A 2 31.85 -42.19 -10.99
N PHE A 3 30.99 -41.18 -11.01
CA PHE A 3 29.54 -41.40 -10.86
C PHE A 3 29.05 -42.20 -12.09
N ASP A 4 28.16 -43.17 -11.85
CA ASP A 4 27.49 -43.89 -12.95
C ASP A 4 26.52 -42.93 -13.71
N GLU A 5 26.07 -43.38 -14.88
CA GLU A 5 25.24 -42.54 -15.75
C GLU A 5 23.84 -42.28 -15.16
N GLU A 6 23.33 -43.12 -14.29
CA GLU A 6 22.05 -42.91 -13.60
C GLU A 6 22.19 -41.81 -12.54
N THR A 7 23.23 -41.88 -11.70
CA THR A 7 23.54 -40.85 -10.71
C THR A 7 23.73 -39.46 -11.36
N LYS A 8 24.38 -39.39 -12.51
CA LYS A 8 24.54 -38.13 -13.25
C LYS A 8 23.20 -37.58 -13.74
N LYS A 9 22.30 -38.42 -14.25
CA LYS A 9 20.96 -38.01 -14.69
C LYS A 9 20.12 -37.51 -13.52
N GLU A 10 20.18 -38.17 -12.37
CA GLU A 10 19.50 -37.73 -11.15
C GLU A 10 20.02 -36.39 -10.68
N ILE A 11 21.33 -36.20 -10.57
CA ILE A 11 21.95 -34.94 -10.18
C ILE A 11 21.53 -33.82 -11.14
N TYR A 12 21.52 -34.08 -12.44
CA TYR A 12 21.10 -33.07 -13.43
C TYR A 12 19.62 -32.70 -13.32
N SER A 13 18.76 -33.67 -13.00
CA SER A 13 17.34 -33.44 -12.73
C SER A 13 17.14 -32.58 -11.49
N TRP A 14 17.84 -32.87 -10.40
CA TRP A 14 17.80 -32.09 -9.20
C TRP A 14 18.27 -30.63 -9.41
N ILE A 15 19.38 -30.46 -10.15
CA ILE A 15 19.91 -29.12 -10.49
C ILE A 15 18.86 -28.33 -11.27
N LYS A 16 18.21 -28.91 -12.28
CA LYS A 16 17.14 -28.23 -13.03
C LYS A 16 15.98 -27.79 -12.12
N THR A 17 15.55 -28.69 -11.24
CA THR A 17 14.44 -28.41 -10.32
C THR A 17 14.79 -27.26 -9.35
N ILE A 18 16.01 -27.28 -8.82
CA ILE A 18 16.49 -26.20 -7.93
C ILE A 18 16.60 -24.87 -8.68
N ILE A 19 17.15 -24.87 -9.90
CA ILE A 19 17.23 -23.65 -10.72
C ILE A 19 15.83 -23.12 -11.03
N PHE A 20 14.91 -23.97 -11.42
CA PHE A 20 13.53 -23.60 -11.69
C PHE A 20 12.85 -23.00 -10.43
N ALA A 21 13.02 -23.64 -9.27
CA ALA A 21 12.48 -23.15 -8.01
C ALA A 21 13.07 -21.79 -7.62
N ILE A 22 14.38 -21.57 -7.82
CA ILE A 22 15.04 -20.29 -7.57
C ILE A 22 14.48 -19.21 -8.50
N ILE A 23 14.36 -19.49 -9.80
CA ILE A 23 13.80 -18.54 -10.77
C ILE A 23 12.37 -18.18 -10.38
N LEU A 24 11.55 -19.14 -10.05
CA LEU A 24 10.18 -18.94 -9.62
C LEU A 24 10.12 -18.09 -8.34
N ALA A 25 10.96 -18.39 -7.34
CA ALA A 25 11.05 -17.62 -6.11
C ALA A 25 11.48 -16.17 -6.35
N LEU A 26 12.42 -15.93 -7.27
CA LEU A 26 12.86 -14.58 -7.66
C LEU A 26 11.75 -13.82 -8.38
N ILE A 27 10.98 -14.45 -9.25
CA ILE A 27 9.82 -13.85 -9.91
C ILE A 27 8.78 -13.45 -8.85
N PHE A 28 8.43 -14.37 -7.95
CA PHE A 28 7.51 -14.11 -6.85
C PHE A 28 7.97 -12.94 -5.99
N ARG A 29 9.22 -12.95 -5.55
CA ARG A 29 9.80 -11.87 -4.73
C ARG A 29 9.79 -10.52 -5.45
N THR A 30 10.08 -10.50 -6.75
CA THR A 30 10.28 -9.24 -7.49
C THR A 30 8.96 -8.61 -7.92
N TYR A 31 8.00 -9.42 -8.34
CA TYR A 31 6.76 -8.94 -8.97
C TYR A 31 5.53 -9.02 -8.07
N ILE A 32 5.51 -9.93 -7.09
CA ILE A 32 4.31 -10.21 -6.30
C ILE A 32 4.34 -9.52 -4.94
N PHE A 33 5.45 -9.63 -4.20
CA PHE A 33 5.52 -9.11 -2.85
C PHE A 33 6.74 -8.22 -2.63
N ARG A 34 6.51 -7.10 -1.94
CA ARG A 34 7.55 -6.23 -1.40
C ARG A 34 7.35 -6.09 0.10
N THR A 35 8.41 -5.70 0.80
CA THR A 35 8.32 -5.30 2.20
C THR A 35 8.34 -3.78 2.30
N ALA A 36 7.53 -3.23 3.20
CA ALA A 36 7.56 -1.82 3.58
C ALA A 36 7.72 -1.69 5.08
N TYR A 37 8.33 -0.58 5.49
CA TYR A 37 8.51 -0.22 6.89
C TYR A 37 7.59 0.95 7.21
N ALA A 38 6.80 0.85 8.27
CA ALA A 38 6.06 1.98 8.81
C ALA A 38 7.06 2.90 9.52
N MET A 39 7.34 4.07 8.92
CA MET A 39 8.37 5.00 9.40
C MET A 39 7.79 6.21 10.15
N SER A 40 6.48 6.25 10.35
CA SER A 40 5.81 7.39 10.96
C SER A 40 4.53 7.00 11.69
N VAL A 41 4.07 7.90 12.54
CA VAL A 41 2.82 7.76 13.31
C VAL A 41 1.55 8.02 12.49
N SER A 42 1.68 8.36 11.22
CA SER A 42 0.54 8.82 10.40
C SER A 42 -0.56 7.79 10.16
N MET A 43 -0.29 6.51 10.39
CA MET A 43 -1.24 5.41 10.25
C MET A 43 -1.69 4.83 11.59
N GLU A 44 -1.36 5.47 12.70
CA GLU A 44 -1.88 5.07 14.01
C GLU A 44 -3.40 5.32 14.10
N PRO A 45 -4.14 4.46 14.80
CA PRO A 45 -3.69 3.29 15.60
C PRO A 45 -3.49 2.01 14.78
N THR A 46 -3.81 2.01 13.46
CA THR A 46 -3.76 0.80 12.61
C THR A 46 -2.34 0.26 12.46
N LEU A 47 -1.40 1.16 12.15
CA LEU A 47 0.02 0.84 12.01
C LEU A 47 0.85 1.74 12.91
N HIS A 48 1.81 1.15 13.61
CA HIS A 48 2.77 1.89 14.43
C HIS A 48 4.15 1.90 13.79
N GLU A 49 4.95 2.91 14.15
CA GLU A 49 6.33 3.02 13.70
C GLU A 49 7.15 1.74 14.01
N GLY A 50 8.05 1.37 13.10
CA GLY A 50 8.89 0.17 13.19
C GLY A 50 8.24 -1.12 12.73
N GLN A 51 6.96 -1.12 12.36
CA GLN A 51 6.30 -2.32 11.82
C GLN A 51 6.77 -2.64 10.41
N ILE A 52 6.84 -3.94 10.10
CA ILE A 52 7.20 -4.46 8.78
C ILE A 52 5.97 -5.08 8.14
N LEU A 53 5.69 -4.65 6.93
CA LEU A 53 4.51 -5.04 6.16
C LEU A 53 4.91 -5.80 4.91
N ILE A 54 4.04 -6.71 4.48
CA ILE A 54 4.07 -7.30 3.14
C ILE A 54 3.11 -6.52 2.26
N ILE A 55 3.62 -6.06 1.12
CA ILE A 55 2.90 -5.31 0.12
C ILE A 55 2.67 -6.21 -1.08
N SER A 56 1.43 -6.40 -1.46
CA SER A 56 1.02 -7.12 -2.67
C SER A 56 0.84 -6.15 -3.82
N ARG A 57 1.54 -6.40 -4.92
CA ARG A 57 1.37 -5.65 -6.17
C ARG A 57 0.34 -6.30 -7.10
N VAL A 58 0.11 -7.59 -6.93
CA VAL A 58 -0.81 -8.37 -7.77
C VAL A 58 -2.23 -7.83 -7.66
N ASN A 59 -2.63 -7.31 -6.50
CA ASN A 59 -3.95 -6.74 -6.31
C ASN A 59 -4.26 -5.65 -7.34
N TYR A 60 -3.26 -4.82 -7.69
CA TYR A 60 -3.41 -3.70 -8.64
C TYR A 60 -2.94 -4.04 -10.07
N LEU A 61 -2.48 -5.27 -10.30
CA LEU A 61 -2.29 -5.81 -11.65
C LEU A 61 -3.55 -6.51 -12.19
N LEU A 62 -4.41 -6.97 -11.29
CA LEU A 62 -5.61 -7.77 -11.61
C LEU A 62 -6.92 -7.07 -11.21
N GLY A 63 -6.85 -5.97 -10.50
CA GLY A 63 -7.99 -5.20 -10.00
C GLY A 63 -7.58 -3.75 -9.75
N GLU A 64 -8.54 -2.94 -9.35
CA GLU A 64 -8.35 -1.54 -9.01
C GLU A 64 -8.19 -1.34 -7.51
N PRO A 65 -7.56 -0.24 -7.06
CA PRO A 65 -7.54 0.13 -5.65
C PRO A 65 -8.95 0.37 -5.11
N GLU A 66 -9.23 -0.22 -3.97
CA GLU A 66 -10.52 -0.12 -3.29
C GLU A 66 -10.45 0.86 -2.11
N ARG A 67 -11.60 1.47 -1.77
CA ARG A 67 -11.71 2.28 -0.56
C ARG A 67 -11.41 1.42 0.67
N GLY A 68 -10.59 1.97 1.58
CA GLY A 68 -10.11 1.26 2.76
C GLY A 68 -8.75 0.59 2.58
N ASP A 69 -8.27 0.40 1.36
CA ASP A 69 -6.96 -0.21 1.11
C ASP A 69 -5.83 0.60 1.75
N ILE A 70 -4.97 -0.07 2.49
CA ILE A 70 -3.71 0.52 2.95
C ILE A 70 -2.69 0.36 1.84
N VAL A 71 -2.22 1.47 1.30
CA VAL A 71 -1.36 1.52 0.11
C VAL A 71 0.02 2.09 0.41
N VAL A 72 1.02 1.60 -0.31
CA VAL A 72 2.32 2.26 -0.39
C VAL A 72 2.32 3.16 -1.61
N ILE A 73 2.55 4.45 -1.39
CA ILE A 73 2.70 5.45 -2.44
C ILE A 73 4.19 5.57 -2.74
N ASP A 74 4.58 5.32 -3.97
CA ASP A 74 5.97 5.34 -4.40
C ASP A 74 6.19 6.43 -5.45
N LYS A 75 6.35 7.66 -5.00
CA LYS A 75 6.68 8.83 -5.84
C LYS A 75 8.18 8.96 -6.17
N ARG A 76 9.00 7.93 -5.86
CA ARG A 76 10.44 7.96 -6.18
C ARG A 76 10.72 8.00 -7.69
N GLN A 77 9.73 7.76 -8.52
CA GLN A 77 9.85 7.91 -9.98
C GLN A 77 9.78 9.38 -10.41
N ASP A 78 9.16 10.24 -9.61
CA ASP A 78 9.23 11.68 -9.79
C ASP A 78 10.59 12.18 -9.26
N LYS A 79 11.40 12.74 -10.15
CA LYS A 79 12.76 13.22 -9.82
C LYS A 79 12.77 14.35 -8.77
N GLN A 80 11.60 14.92 -8.47
CA GLN A 80 11.43 16.02 -7.51
C GLN A 80 10.99 15.56 -6.12
N GLU A 81 10.35 14.37 -6.00
CA GLU A 81 9.85 13.88 -4.72
C GLU A 81 10.25 12.42 -4.47
N GLN A 82 11.24 12.19 -3.62
CA GLN A 82 11.64 10.84 -3.17
C GLN A 82 10.79 10.35 -1.98
N LEU A 83 9.46 10.55 -2.02
CA LEU A 83 8.59 10.19 -0.93
C LEU A 83 8.02 8.78 -1.13
N SER A 84 8.23 7.92 -0.14
CA SER A 84 7.47 6.67 0.03
C SER A 84 6.57 6.83 1.25
N LEU A 85 5.26 6.87 1.03
CA LEU A 85 4.27 7.05 2.10
C LEU A 85 3.41 5.80 2.21
N ILE A 86 2.95 5.50 3.44
CA ILE A 86 1.90 4.51 3.67
C ILE A 86 0.67 5.30 4.08
N LYS A 87 -0.43 5.11 3.35
CA LYS A 87 -1.71 5.79 3.57
C LYS A 87 -2.88 4.85 3.28
N ARG A 88 -4.08 5.28 3.61
CA ARG A 88 -5.32 4.59 3.26
C ARG A 88 -6.03 5.29 2.12
N VAL A 89 -6.55 4.52 1.18
CA VAL A 89 -7.45 5.02 0.13
C VAL A 89 -8.78 5.41 0.78
N VAL A 90 -9.16 6.68 0.63
CA VAL A 90 -10.37 7.25 1.21
C VAL A 90 -11.37 7.64 0.14
N GLY A 91 -10.90 8.19 -0.98
CA GLY A 91 -11.74 8.56 -2.10
C GLY A 91 -11.26 7.94 -3.42
N LEU A 92 -12.21 7.58 -4.27
CA LEU A 92 -12.00 6.92 -5.56
C LEU A 92 -12.16 7.91 -6.72
N PRO A 93 -11.67 7.58 -7.93
CA PRO A 93 -11.82 8.43 -9.11
C PRO A 93 -13.28 8.81 -9.35
N GLY A 94 -13.54 10.07 -9.72
CA GLY A 94 -14.87 10.60 -10.02
C GLY A 94 -15.71 10.99 -8.81
N GLU A 95 -15.35 10.59 -7.60
CA GLU A 95 -16.11 10.91 -6.39
C GLU A 95 -15.86 12.34 -5.91
N THR A 96 -16.87 12.92 -5.29
CA THR A 96 -16.77 14.24 -4.65
C THR A 96 -16.49 14.09 -3.17
N VAL A 97 -15.37 14.66 -2.73
CA VAL A 97 -14.95 14.64 -1.31
C VAL A 97 -15.21 16.00 -0.67
N GLU A 98 -15.76 15.97 0.53
CA GLU A 98 -15.95 17.12 1.40
C GLU A 98 -15.51 16.76 2.82
N ILE A 99 -14.78 17.67 3.48
CA ILE A 99 -14.48 17.55 4.91
C ILE A 99 -15.27 18.65 5.62
N LYS A 100 -16.18 18.22 6.48
CA LYS A 100 -17.08 19.11 7.20
C LYS A 100 -17.31 18.56 8.61
N ASP A 101 -17.37 19.45 9.59
CA ASP A 101 -17.57 19.11 11.00
C ASP A 101 -16.59 18.04 11.50
N ASN A 102 -15.33 18.11 11.05
CA ASN A 102 -14.27 17.14 11.31
C ASN A 102 -14.57 15.69 10.83
N ARG A 103 -15.39 15.53 9.80
CA ARG A 103 -15.76 14.25 9.19
C ARG A 103 -15.61 14.32 7.67
N VAL A 104 -15.34 13.16 7.09
CA VAL A 104 -15.22 13.00 5.63
C VAL A 104 -16.57 12.60 5.07
N TYR A 105 -16.98 13.26 4.00
CA TYR A 105 -18.15 12.91 3.19
C TYR A 105 -17.71 12.58 1.78
N ILE A 106 -18.28 11.51 1.23
CA ILE A 106 -18.07 11.08 -0.16
C ILE A 106 -19.44 11.15 -0.85
N ASP A 107 -19.52 11.91 -1.94
CA ASP A 107 -20.77 12.17 -2.69
C ASP A 107 -21.93 12.67 -1.80
N GLY A 108 -21.58 13.38 -0.73
CA GLY A 108 -22.54 13.90 0.23
C GLY A 108 -22.93 12.96 1.36
N GLU A 109 -22.48 11.71 1.33
CA GLU A 109 -22.72 10.71 2.36
C GLU A 109 -21.53 10.63 3.33
N LEU A 110 -21.81 10.46 4.63
CA LEU A 110 -20.76 10.28 5.62
C LEU A 110 -19.95 9.02 5.33
N LEU A 111 -18.62 9.16 5.27
CA LEU A 111 -17.71 8.01 5.09
C LEU A 111 -17.85 7.04 6.25
N GLU A 112 -18.31 5.83 5.94
CA GLU A 112 -18.32 4.70 6.88
C GLU A 112 -17.81 3.41 6.19
N PRO A 113 -17.02 2.59 6.90
CA PRO A 113 -16.50 2.83 8.25
C PRO A 113 -15.50 3.97 8.28
N ASP A 114 -15.52 4.75 9.37
CA ASP A 114 -14.43 5.69 9.62
C ASP A 114 -13.25 4.90 10.18
N PHE A 115 -12.17 4.87 9.42
CA PHE A 115 -10.94 4.13 9.76
C PHE A 115 -10.12 4.80 10.87
N THR A 116 -10.62 5.90 11.41
CA THR A 116 -9.97 6.66 12.48
C THR A 116 -10.90 6.81 13.67
N GLN A 117 -10.31 6.96 14.85
CA GLN A 117 -11.01 7.31 16.08
C GLN A 117 -10.88 8.82 16.39
N SER A 118 -10.16 9.56 15.56
CA SER A 118 -9.85 10.97 15.76
C SER A 118 -10.63 11.85 14.78
N PRO A 119 -10.92 13.10 15.17
CA PRO A 119 -11.48 14.09 14.25
C PRO A 119 -10.62 14.23 12.99
N THR A 120 -11.25 14.56 11.88
CA THR A 120 -10.57 14.82 10.60
C THR A 120 -10.53 16.32 10.35
N PRO A 121 -9.45 17.05 10.72
CA PRO A 121 -9.30 18.45 10.37
C PRO A 121 -9.26 18.62 8.86
N ASP A 122 -9.90 19.68 8.35
CA ASP A 122 -9.91 19.96 6.90
C ASP A 122 -8.60 20.58 6.39
N PHE A 123 -7.85 21.27 7.25
CA PHE A 123 -6.63 21.99 6.90
C PHE A 123 -6.82 22.96 5.70
N GLY A 124 -8.04 23.45 5.48
CA GLY A 124 -8.37 24.29 4.33
C GLY A 124 -8.65 23.49 3.04
N PHE A 125 -8.89 22.19 3.15
CA PHE A 125 -9.28 21.37 2.01
C PHE A 125 -10.69 21.73 1.55
N GLU A 126 -10.80 22.18 0.31
CA GLU A 126 -12.06 22.57 -0.30
C GLU A 126 -12.77 21.33 -0.88
N LYS A 127 -14.12 21.35 -0.83
CA LYS A 127 -14.95 20.35 -1.50
C LYS A 127 -14.56 20.26 -2.97
N THR A 128 -14.21 19.06 -3.44
CA THR A 128 -13.70 18.86 -4.79
C THR A 128 -14.00 17.45 -5.31
N THR A 129 -14.04 17.31 -6.63
CA THR A 129 -14.17 16.01 -7.28
C THR A 129 -12.78 15.44 -7.59
N ILE A 130 -12.56 14.19 -7.23
CA ILE A 130 -11.32 13.46 -7.50
C ILE A 130 -11.23 13.21 -9.01
N PRO A 131 -10.15 13.64 -9.69
CA PRO A 131 -9.98 13.40 -11.12
C PRO A 131 -9.94 11.90 -11.44
N GLU A 132 -10.31 11.55 -12.68
CA GLU A 132 -10.18 10.18 -13.18
C GLU A 132 -8.74 9.68 -13.08
N GLY A 133 -8.58 8.41 -12.69
CA GLY A 133 -7.27 7.77 -12.51
C GLY A 133 -6.49 8.26 -11.28
N LYS A 134 -7.12 9.07 -10.41
CA LYS A 134 -6.51 9.55 -9.18
C LYS A 134 -7.29 9.11 -7.95
N TYR A 135 -6.58 9.02 -6.83
CA TYR A 135 -7.12 8.56 -5.55
C TYR A 135 -6.84 9.59 -4.46
N MET A 136 -7.82 9.77 -3.58
CA MET A 136 -7.58 10.48 -2.33
C MET A 136 -7.09 9.52 -1.27
N VAL A 137 -5.95 9.82 -0.68
CA VAL A 137 -5.34 9.01 0.38
C VAL A 137 -5.18 9.81 1.65
N MET A 138 -5.46 9.18 2.79
CA MET A 138 -5.33 9.81 4.10
C MET A 138 -4.61 8.90 5.10
N GLY A 139 -3.97 9.48 6.09
CA GLY A 139 -3.51 8.73 7.25
C GLY A 139 -4.63 8.43 8.21
N ASP A 140 -4.56 7.32 8.92
CA ASP A 140 -5.54 6.99 9.96
C ASP A 140 -5.38 7.91 11.19
N ASN A 141 -4.16 8.41 11.43
CA ASN A 141 -3.91 9.51 12.37
C ASN A 141 -4.17 10.86 11.68
N ARG A 142 -5.42 11.25 11.58
CA ARG A 142 -5.90 12.41 10.82
C ARG A 142 -5.23 13.73 11.21
N GLU A 143 -4.90 13.90 12.47
CA GLU A 143 -4.27 15.12 13.00
C GLU A 143 -2.76 15.17 12.71
N ASN A 144 -2.12 14.01 12.60
CA ASN A 144 -0.67 13.89 12.43
C ASN A 144 -0.29 13.19 11.11
N SER A 145 -1.03 13.47 10.05
CA SER A 145 -0.78 12.92 8.73
C SER A 145 -0.63 14.00 7.68
N ARG A 146 0.48 13.95 6.94
CA ARG A 146 0.65 14.68 5.68
C ARG A 146 0.13 13.78 4.56
N ASP A 147 -1.01 14.13 3.97
CA ASP A 147 -1.76 13.32 3.02
C ASP A 147 -2.47 14.20 1.98
N SER A 148 -3.44 13.66 1.24
CA SER A 148 -4.11 14.35 0.12
C SER A 148 -4.80 15.67 0.48
N ARG A 149 -4.99 15.96 1.77
CA ARG A 149 -5.50 17.27 2.23
C ARG A 149 -4.50 18.41 2.01
N PHE A 150 -3.23 18.06 1.86
CA PHE A 150 -2.16 19.02 1.61
C PHE A 150 -1.79 19.03 0.15
N GLU A 151 -1.65 20.21 -0.45
CA GLU A 151 -1.27 20.42 -1.85
C GLU A 151 0.04 19.68 -2.21
N SER A 152 0.97 19.57 -1.25
CA SER A 152 2.23 18.86 -1.43
C SER A 152 2.10 17.35 -1.66
N VAL A 153 0.96 16.74 -1.32
CA VAL A 153 0.64 15.34 -1.63
C VAL A 153 -0.41 15.29 -2.73
N GLY A 154 -1.51 16.04 -2.57
CA GLY A 154 -2.62 16.10 -3.51
C GLY A 154 -3.27 14.74 -3.76
N PHE A 155 -4.02 14.64 -4.83
CA PHE A 155 -4.53 13.36 -5.32
C PHE A 155 -3.40 12.55 -5.94
N VAL A 156 -3.39 11.25 -5.70
CA VAL A 156 -2.33 10.33 -6.11
C VAL A 156 -2.75 9.60 -7.38
N ASP A 157 -1.95 9.70 -8.43
CA ASP A 157 -2.16 8.93 -9.63
C ASP A 157 -2.01 7.43 -9.35
N GLU A 158 -2.82 6.60 -10.01
CA GLU A 158 -2.83 5.14 -9.84
C GLU A 158 -1.45 4.52 -10.02
N GLU A 159 -0.66 5.02 -10.96
CA GLU A 159 0.70 4.51 -11.25
C GLU A 159 1.67 4.65 -10.06
N TYR A 160 1.41 5.59 -9.14
CA TYR A 160 2.20 5.77 -7.92
C TYR A 160 1.73 4.87 -6.76
N LEU A 161 0.63 4.15 -6.92
CA LEU A 161 0.16 3.18 -5.94
C LEU A 161 0.98 1.88 -6.07
N GLY A 162 2.05 1.80 -5.31
CA GLY A 162 3.05 0.72 -5.39
C GLY A 162 2.56 -0.65 -4.91
N GLY A 163 1.34 -0.73 -4.36
CA GLY A 163 0.66 -1.96 -3.94
C GLY A 163 -0.08 -1.83 -2.61
N LYS A 164 -0.90 -2.84 -2.31
CA LYS A 164 -1.72 -2.97 -1.10
C LYS A 164 -0.94 -3.65 0.02
N ALA A 165 -0.94 -3.08 1.21
CA ALA A 165 -0.43 -3.73 2.42
C ALA A 165 -1.42 -4.82 2.83
N VAL A 166 -0.98 -6.07 2.76
CA VAL A 166 -1.86 -7.24 3.00
C VAL A 166 -1.58 -7.96 4.31
N PHE A 167 -0.36 -7.84 4.82
CA PHE A 167 0.05 -8.59 6.01
C PHE A 167 1.13 -7.85 6.80
N ARG A 168 1.04 -7.90 8.13
CA ARG A 168 2.07 -7.40 9.05
C ARG A 168 2.90 -8.58 9.56
N VAL A 169 4.22 -8.53 9.37
CA VAL A 169 5.15 -9.59 9.78
C VAL A 169 5.96 -9.25 11.02
N TRP A 170 6.06 -7.98 11.37
CA TRP A 170 6.75 -7.53 12.56
C TRP A 170 5.99 -6.40 13.27
N PRO A 171 5.95 -6.35 14.61
CA PRO A 171 6.53 -7.31 15.56
C PRO A 171 5.79 -8.65 15.59
N LEU A 172 6.47 -9.72 16.01
CA LEU A 172 5.91 -11.07 16.07
C LEU A 172 4.63 -11.16 16.91
N SER A 173 4.50 -10.30 17.92
CA SER A 173 3.30 -10.22 18.80
C SER A 173 2.07 -9.65 18.09
N LYS A 174 2.23 -9.02 16.90
CA LYS A 174 1.17 -8.38 16.13
C LYS A 174 1.11 -8.91 14.68
N ILE A 175 1.67 -10.10 14.44
CA ILE A 175 1.57 -10.77 13.13
C ILE A 175 0.10 -10.96 12.77
N GLY A 176 -0.26 -10.57 11.53
CA GLY A 176 -1.62 -10.76 11.05
C GLY A 176 -1.90 -10.07 9.73
N LYS A 177 -3.07 -10.41 9.18
CA LYS A 177 -3.63 -9.76 7.99
C LYS A 177 -4.01 -8.32 8.33
N LEU A 178 -3.85 -7.43 7.37
CA LEU A 178 -4.32 -6.05 7.43
C LEU A 178 -5.64 -5.94 6.66
N GLU A 179 -6.59 -5.25 7.27
CA GLU A 179 -7.92 -4.95 6.73
C GLU A 179 -8.10 -3.45 6.60
#